data_b6e03862a15b3e9c4ea62b4dad2acc61
#
_entry.id   b6e03862a15b3e9c4ea62b4dad2acc61
#
_cell.length_a   1.000
_cell.length_b   1.000
_cell.length_c   1.000
_cell.angle_alpha   90.00
_cell.angle_beta   90.00
_cell.angle_gamma   90.00
#
_symmetry.space_group_name_H-M   'P 1'
#
loop_
_entity.id
_entity.type
_entity.pdbx_description
1 polymer ?
#
loop_
_entity_poly.entity_id
_entity_poly.type
_entity_poly.pdbx_seq_one_letter_code
_entity_poly.pdbx_strand_id
1 'polypeptide(L)'
;MRKIVLMKICKKCVQPDTRPNLYFDDNGVCGACIWEEEKKQIDWNAREKELMDIANWAKETTKSNYDCAIGISGGKDSTLQALVARDKLGLRCLLVNSEPEGITDLGRHNIENLKNLGFDV
;
A
#
# COMPACT_ATOMS: atom_id res chain seq x y z
N MET A 1 -8.11 -20.40 -38.39
CA MET A 1 -6.75 -19.90 -38.22
C MET A 1 -6.63 -19.17 -36.87
N ARG A 2 -5.83 -19.69 -35.92
CA ARG A 2 -5.58 -18.98 -34.67
C ARG A 2 -4.65 -17.79 -34.99
N LYS A 3 -5.10 -16.55 -34.73
CA LYS A 3 -4.24 -15.36 -34.80
C LYS A 3 -3.12 -15.54 -33.78
N ILE A 4 -1.87 -15.60 -34.24
CA ILE A 4 -0.70 -15.50 -33.37
C ILE A 4 -0.67 -14.03 -32.90
N VAL A 5 -1.08 -13.79 -31.66
CA VAL A 5 -0.90 -12.47 -31.02
C VAL A 5 0.54 -12.44 -30.51
N LEU A 6 1.36 -11.62 -31.16
CA LEU A 6 2.72 -11.39 -30.70
C LEU A 6 2.66 -10.64 -29.37
N MET A 7 3.19 -11.26 -28.33
CA MET A 7 3.31 -10.68 -26.98
C MET A 7 4.27 -9.48 -27.04
N LYS A 8 3.84 -8.33 -26.51
CA LYS A 8 4.70 -7.17 -26.35
C LYS A 8 5.52 -7.33 -25.06
N ILE A 9 6.76 -6.92 -25.09
CA ILE A 9 7.68 -6.96 -23.96
C ILE A 9 8.25 -5.57 -23.75
N CYS A 10 8.27 -5.12 -22.49
CA CYS A 10 8.85 -3.82 -22.14
C CYS A 10 10.34 -3.78 -22.48
N LYS A 11 10.76 -2.74 -23.19
CA LYS A 11 12.17 -2.56 -23.56
C LYS A 11 13.10 -2.26 -22.37
N LYS A 12 12.54 -1.83 -21.23
CA LYS A 12 13.30 -1.44 -20.04
C LYS A 12 13.39 -2.55 -18.99
N CYS A 13 12.27 -3.24 -18.67
CA CYS A 13 12.21 -4.23 -17.59
C CYS A 13 11.75 -5.62 -18.03
N VAL A 14 11.61 -5.87 -19.32
CA VAL A 14 11.17 -7.15 -19.93
C VAL A 14 9.77 -7.64 -19.48
N GLN A 15 8.95 -6.80 -18.85
CA GLN A 15 7.57 -7.13 -18.44
C GLN A 15 6.74 -7.41 -19.69
N PRO A 16 6.07 -8.58 -19.81
CA PRO A 16 5.16 -8.89 -20.92
C PRO A 16 3.80 -8.18 -20.73
N ASP A 17 3.06 -8.00 -21.84
CA ASP A 17 1.72 -7.40 -21.88
C ASP A 17 0.59 -8.34 -21.42
N THR A 18 0.94 -9.39 -20.69
CA THR A 18 -0.01 -10.38 -20.19
C THR A 18 -0.78 -9.94 -18.93
N ARG A 19 -0.36 -8.86 -18.26
CA ARG A 19 -1.08 -8.33 -17.10
C ARG A 19 -2.27 -7.47 -17.54
N PRO A 20 -3.44 -7.61 -16.92
CA PRO A 20 -4.58 -6.73 -17.19
C PRO A 20 -4.19 -5.25 -16.95
N ASN A 21 -4.67 -4.37 -17.84
CA ASN A 21 -4.48 -2.92 -17.75
C ASN A 21 -3.01 -2.45 -17.82
N LEU A 22 -2.08 -3.30 -18.25
CA LEU A 22 -0.71 -2.86 -18.51
C LEU A 22 -0.69 -2.11 -19.85
N TYR A 23 -0.20 -0.87 -19.83
CA TYR A 23 0.00 -0.08 -21.04
C TYR A 23 1.50 0.11 -21.35
N PHE A 24 1.79 0.42 -22.60
CA PHE A 24 3.11 0.76 -23.08
C PHE A 24 3.04 2.11 -23.80
N ASP A 25 4.07 2.94 -23.64
CA ASP A 25 4.22 4.16 -24.42
C ASP A 25 4.65 3.86 -25.86
N ASP A 26 4.77 4.92 -26.67
CA ASP A 26 5.19 4.81 -28.08
C ASP A 26 6.61 4.26 -28.23
N ASN A 27 7.44 4.35 -27.20
CA ASN A 27 8.79 3.83 -27.15
C ASN A 27 8.83 2.34 -26.74
N GLY A 28 7.70 1.75 -26.36
CA GLY A 28 7.58 0.37 -25.89
C GLY A 28 8.02 0.19 -24.42
N VAL A 29 7.93 1.23 -23.61
CA VAL A 29 8.20 1.21 -22.17
C VAL A 29 6.88 1.04 -21.41
N CYS A 30 6.84 0.11 -20.45
CA CYS A 30 5.61 -0.15 -19.69
C CYS A 30 5.34 0.92 -18.62
N GLY A 31 4.06 1.06 -18.24
CA GLY A 31 3.61 2.03 -17.25
C GLY A 31 4.33 1.94 -15.91
N ALA A 32 4.76 0.74 -15.48
CA ALA A 32 5.53 0.58 -14.25
C ALA A 32 6.92 1.26 -14.34
N CYS A 33 7.59 1.15 -15.49
CA CYS A 33 8.87 1.83 -15.72
C CYS A 33 8.71 3.34 -15.87
N ILE A 34 7.61 3.80 -16.46
CA ILE A 34 7.27 5.24 -16.56
C ILE A 34 7.05 5.78 -15.14
N TRP A 35 6.23 5.12 -14.32
CA TRP A 35 5.99 5.48 -12.94
C TRP A 35 7.28 5.53 -12.09
N GLU A 36 8.21 4.61 -12.33
CA GLU A 36 9.50 4.61 -11.63
C GLU A 36 10.32 5.88 -11.91
N GLU A 37 10.25 6.43 -13.12
CA GLU A 37 10.89 7.71 -13.44
C GLU A 37 10.11 8.90 -12.86
N GLU A 38 8.78 8.88 -12.92
CA GLU A 38 7.93 9.94 -12.35
C GLU A 38 8.14 10.09 -10.84
N LYS A 39 8.31 8.97 -10.11
CA LYS A 39 8.59 8.99 -8.67
C LYS A 39 9.83 9.80 -8.29
N LYS A 40 10.81 9.92 -9.18
CA LYS A 40 12.04 10.70 -8.95
C LYS A 40 11.79 12.21 -8.94
N GLN A 41 10.66 12.65 -9.53
CA GLN A 41 10.26 14.06 -9.59
C GLN A 41 9.38 14.48 -8.39
N ILE A 42 8.96 13.52 -7.57
CA ILE A 42 8.12 13.80 -6.40
C ILE A 42 8.98 14.38 -5.29
N ASP A 43 8.58 15.52 -4.75
CA ASP A 43 9.14 16.04 -3.51
C ASP A 43 8.60 15.25 -2.32
N TRP A 44 9.33 14.19 -1.95
CA TRP A 44 8.96 13.31 -0.84
C TRP A 44 8.98 14.02 0.51
N ASN A 45 9.80 15.06 0.68
CA ASN A 45 9.84 15.84 1.91
C ASN A 45 8.55 16.67 2.08
N ALA A 46 8.07 17.27 0.99
CA ALA A 46 6.78 17.95 0.99
C ALA A 46 5.63 16.98 1.28
N ARG A 47 5.64 15.77 0.68
CA ARG A 47 4.63 14.73 0.95
C ARG A 47 4.66 14.26 2.41
N GLU A 48 5.84 14.07 2.98
CA GLU A 48 5.98 13.70 4.40
C GLU A 48 5.43 14.79 5.32
N LYS A 49 5.71 16.06 5.02
CA LYS A 49 5.16 17.17 5.78
C LYS A 49 3.64 17.21 5.74
N GLU A 50 3.03 17.06 4.57
CA GLU A 50 1.57 16.99 4.43
C GLU A 50 0.97 15.83 5.26
N LEU A 51 1.64 14.67 5.26
CA LEU A 51 1.21 13.52 6.07
C LEU A 51 1.28 13.82 7.56
N MET A 52 2.33 14.50 8.02
CA MET A 52 2.48 14.94 9.40
C MET A 52 1.41 15.96 9.80
N ASP A 53 1.08 16.90 8.92
CA ASP A 53 0.04 17.89 9.15
C ASP A 53 -1.34 17.22 9.31
N ILE A 54 -1.65 16.23 8.48
CA ILE A 54 -2.87 15.41 8.59
C ILE A 54 -2.88 14.63 9.92
N ALA A 55 -1.77 14.01 10.30
CA ALA A 55 -1.66 13.26 11.55
C ALA A 55 -1.85 14.16 12.78
N ASN A 56 -1.30 15.36 12.76
CA ASN A 56 -1.47 16.33 13.85
C ASN A 56 -2.92 16.82 13.92
N TRP A 57 -3.53 17.15 12.77
CA TRP A 57 -4.95 17.49 12.71
C TRP A 57 -5.83 16.38 13.30
N ALA A 58 -5.58 15.11 12.98
CA ALA A 58 -6.34 14.00 13.52
C ALA A 58 -6.22 13.92 15.05
N LYS A 59 -5.01 14.06 15.61
CA LYS A 59 -4.77 14.07 17.06
C LYS A 59 -5.49 15.22 17.78
N GLU A 60 -5.54 16.39 17.15
CA GLU A 60 -6.13 17.59 17.75
C GLU A 60 -7.66 17.61 17.69
N THR A 61 -8.24 17.01 16.64
CA THR A 61 -9.68 17.08 16.38
C THR A 61 -10.48 15.88 16.85
N THR A 62 -9.83 14.73 17.04
CA THR A 62 -10.53 13.51 17.43
C THR A 62 -11.07 13.59 18.87
N LYS A 63 -12.31 13.08 19.04
CA LYS A 63 -12.96 12.88 20.36
C LYS A 63 -13.02 11.40 20.72
N SER A 64 -12.47 10.54 19.88
CA SER A 64 -12.41 9.09 20.06
C SER A 64 -11.15 8.67 20.84
N ASN A 65 -11.11 7.41 21.27
CA ASN A 65 -9.90 6.79 21.78
C ASN A 65 -8.86 6.55 20.68
N TYR A 66 -9.26 6.64 19.40
CA TYR A 66 -8.41 6.41 18.24
C TYR A 66 -8.38 7.63 17.33
N ASP A 67 -7.20 7.96 16.82
CA ASP A 67 -6.98 9.05 15.87
C ASP A 67 -7.24 8.62 14.44
N CYS A 68 -7.08 7.32 14.16
CA CYS A 68 -7.36 6.74 12.85
C CYS A 68 -7.79 5.28 12.93
N ALA A 69 -8.45 4.82 11.86
CA ALA A 69 -8.74 3.40 11.63
C ALA A 69 -7.99 2.94 10.37
N ILE A 70 -7.37 1.76 10.42
CA ILE A 70 -6.57 1.19 9.34
C ILE A 70 -7.12 -0.18 8.99
N GLY A 71 -7.54 -0.36 7.73
CA GLY A 71 -7.92 -1.67 7.21
C GLY A 71 -6.70 -2.58 7.07
N ILE A 72 -6.75 -3.76 7.68
CA ILE A 72 -5.65 -4.72 7.62
C ILE A 72 -6.09 -6.05 7.02
N SER A 73 -5.17 -6.71 6.32
CA SER A 73 -5.38 -8.04 5.74
C SER A 73 -4.36 -9.09 6.24
N GLY A 74 -3.49 -8.71 7.18
CA GLY A 74 -2.33 -9.54 7.57
C GLY A 74 -1.20 -9.52 6.54
N GLY A 75 -1.30 -8.71 5.49
CA GLY A 75 -0.24 -8.52 4.48
C GLY A 75 0.80 -7.47 4.91
N LYS A 76 1.96 -7.49 4.26
CA LYS A 76 3.10 -6.62 4.59
C LYS A 76 2.79 -5.12 4.50
N ASP A 77 1.97 -4.72 3.52
CA ASP A 77 1.74 -3.30 3.25
C ASP A 77 0.84 -2.67 4.33
N SER A 78 -0.25 -3.34 4.72
CA SER A 78 -1.11 -2.88 5.81
C SER A 78 -0.42 -2.92 7.17
N THR A 79 0.46 -3.91 7.39
CA THR A 79 1.31 -3.97 8.58
C THR A 79 2.27 -2.78 8.64
N LEU A 80 2.93 -2.46 7.52
CA LEU A 80 3.81 -1.28 7.44
C LEU A 80 3.05 0.02 7.70
N GLN A 81 1.84 0.16 7.13
CA GLN A 81 0.99 1.33 7.37
C GLN A 81 0.67 1.49 8.86
N ALA A 82 0.29 0.41 9.54
CA ALA A 82 -0.01 0.43 10.98
C ALA A 82 1.21 0.86 11.81
N LEU A 83 2.37 0.28 11.53
CA LEU A 83 3.62 0.63 12.23
C LEU A 83 4.02 2.09 11.98
N VAL A 84 3.95 2.57 10.75
CA VAL A 84 4.26 3.98 10.43
C VAL A 84 3.28 4.92 11.12
N ALA A 85 1.98 4.61 11.10
CA ALA A 85 0.96 5.45 11.75
C ALA A 85 1.20 5.56 13.26
N ARG A 86 1.51 4.46 13.94
CA ARG A 86 1.78 4.46 15.37
C ARG A 86 3.16 5.01 15.71
N ASP A 87 4.22 4.45 15.10
CA ASP A 87 5.59 4.65 15.60
C ASP A 87 6.23 5.91 15.04
N LYS A 88 5.86 6.32 13.81
CA LYS A 88 6.39 7.53 13.17
C LYS A 88 5.46 8.73 13.33
N LEU A 89 4.14 8.54 13.15
CA LEU A 89 3.17 9.63 13.22
C LEU A 89 2.59 9.83 14.63
N GLY A 90 2.77 8.87 15.54
CA GLY A 90 2.29 8.94 16.92
C GLY A 90 0.78 8.88 17.04
N LEU A 91 0.10 8.18 16.11
CA LEU A 91 -1.36 8.05 16.10
C LEU A 91 -1.81 6.86 16.95
N ARG A 92 -2.93 7.03 17.64
CA ARG A 92 -3.67 5.93 18.26
C ARG A 92 -4.49 5.24 17.17
N CYS A 93 -4.11 4.03 16.81
CA CYS A 93 -4.66 3.32 15.67
C CYS A 93 -5.63 2.22 16.11
N LEU A 94 -6.83 2.19 15.51
CA LEU A 94 -7.70 1.02 15.51
C LEU A 94 -7.47 0.25 14.21
N LEU A 95 -7.04 -1.00 14.32
CA LEU A 95 -6.90 -1.87 13.15
C LEU A 95 -8.21 -2.62 12.91
N VAL A 96 -8.69 -2.61 11.67
CA VAL A 96 -9.95 -3.25 11.29
C VAL A 96 -9.68 -4.34 10.27
N ASN A 97 -10.05 -5.57 10.61
CA ASN A 97 -9.99 -6.70 9.70
C ASN A 97 -11.39 -7.19 9.33
N SER A 98 -11.67 -7.34 8.04
CA SER A 98 -12.80 -8.09 7.55
C SER A 98 -12.30 -9.48 7.16
N GLU A 99 -12.54 -10.47 8.02
CA GLU A 99 -12.07 -11.83 7.78
C GLU A 99 -12.82 -12.47 6.61
N PRO A 100 -12.16 -12.78 5.47
CA PRO A 100 -12.77 -13.49 4.37
C PRO A 100 -12.90 -14.98 4.69
N GLU A 101 -13.88 -15.66 4.08
CA GLU A 101 -14.08 -17.11 4.26
C GLU A 101 -12.83 -17.96 3.96
N GLY A 102 -11.95 -17.48 3.06
CA GLY A 102 -10.74 -18.19 2.63
C GLY A 102 -9.45 -17.71 3.29
N ILE A 103 -9.52 -17.07 4.47
CA ILE A 103 -8.29 -16.66 5.16
C ILE A 103 -7.44 -17.87 5.54
N THR A 104 -6.13 -17.80 5.24
CA THR A 104 -5.18 -18.85 5.59
C THR A 104 -4.76 -18.75 7.07
N ASP A 105 -4.25 -19.85 7.64
CA ASP A 105 -3.70 -19.84 9.00
C ASP A 105 -2.54 -18.84 9.14
N LEU A 106 -1.73 -18.68 8.10
CA LEU A 106 -0.69 -17.66 8.06
C LEU A 106 -1.27 -16.24 8.12
N GLY A 107 -2.38 -15.99 7.41
CA GLY A 107 -3.08 -14.70 7.47
C GLY A 107 -3.59 -14.39 8.87
N ARG A 108 -4.20 -15.37 9.54
CA ARG A 108 -4.64 -15.23 10.96
C ARG A 108 -3.47 -14.98 11.88
N HIS A 109 -2.38 -15.75 11.73
CA HIS A 109 -1.18 -15.58 12.51
C HIS A 109 -0.58 -14.18 12.38
N ASN A 110 -0.55 -13.61 11.16
CA ASN A 110 -0.07 -12.26 10.92
C ASN A 110 -0.93 -11.19 11.60
N ILE A 111 -2.25 -11.38 11.64
CA ILE A 111 -3.17 -10.48 12.37
C ILE A 111 -2.92 -10.58 13.88
N GLU A 112 -2.74 -11.80 14.41
CA GLU A 112 -2.43 -12.01 15.82
C GLU A 112 -1.09 -11.38 16.22
N ASN A 113 -0.10 -11.39 15.34
CA ASN A 113 1.17 -10.69 15.56
C ASN A 113 0.97 -9.18 15.74
N LEU A 114 0.01 -8.54 15.03
CA LEU A 114 -0.31 -7.13 15.26
C LEU A 114 -0.91 -6.88 16.64
N LYS A 115 -1.76 -7.77 17.14
CA LYS A 115 -2.26 -7.69 18.53
C LYS A 115 -1.12 -7.85 19.55
N ASN A 116 -0.21 -8.81 19.31
CA ASN A 116 0.97 -9.02 20.17
C ASN A 116 1.93 -7.83 20.16
N LEU A 117 1.93 -7.04 19.09
CA LEU A 117 2.64 -5.75 18.98
C LEU A 117 1.92 -4.60 19.71
N GLY A 118 0.78 -4.87 20.33
CA GLY A 118 0.03 -3.91 21.14
C GLY A 118 -0.96 -3.04 20.35
N PHE A 119 -1.37 -3.49 19.16
CA PHE A 119 -2.47 -2.84 18.45
C PHE A 119 -3.83 -3.35 18.90
N ASP A 120 -4.80 -2.48 18.95
CA ASP A 120 -6.22 -2.84 19.04
C ASP A 120 -6.71 -3.26 17.62
N VAL A 121 -7.26 -4.49 17.55
CA VAL A 121 -7.70 -5.11 16.28
C VAL A 121 -9.14 -5.60 16.41
#